data_dcce1af24a254c147e07384fedbb6520
#
_entry.id   dcce1af24a254c147e07384fedbb6520
#
_cell.length_a   1.000
_cell.length_b   1.000
_cell.length_c   1.000
_cell.angle_alpha   90.00
_cell.angle_beta   90.00
_cell.angle_gamma   90.00
#
_symmetry.space_group_name_H-M   'P 1'
#
loop_
_entity.id
_entity.type
_entity.pdbx_description
1 polymer ?
#
loop_
_entity_poly.entity_id
_entity_poly.type
_entity_poly.pdbx_seq_one_letter_code
_entity_poly.pdbx_strand_id
1 'polypeptide(L)'
;MFKKILIANRGEIALRVIRACHELGIKTVAIYSTADELSLHVKFADEAVCIGPPSSNESYLNIPRIIAAGEITNADAIHPGYGFLSESAKFSKICAENGFHYIGPDSKMIQSMGDKATAKETMKSAGVPVIPGGKGVLADVEQAKFLANEMGYPIMLKATAGGGGRAMRLVNEENELNSLYEIAYQEALTGFGNGDLYIEKFIEEPRHIEIQILADNKGNVIQFGERDCSIQRRHQKLIEESPSPAVDDKLRKKMGNAAIAGAKAIDYVGVGTVEFLLDKDKNYYFMEMNTRIQVEHPVTEMVTGVDLIKQQIRVHAGEKCPDYNPNYKLRGHSIECRVNAEDPSNNFMPSPSKITNFHMPGGKGVRVDSHAYTGYVIPTHYDSMIGKIIVHAKNRERAINRMQRALEETIIEGPKTTIPYHQKIMENADFISGKFDTGFLENFNYKPE
;
A
#
# COMPACT_ATOMS: atom_id res chain seq x y z
N MET A 1 -14.54 -23.41 -4.06
CA MET A 1 -14.91 -21.96 -4.07
C MET A 1 -15.75 -21.69 -2.83
N PHE A 2 -15.56 -20.56 -2.17
CA PHE A 2 -16.34 -20.14 -0.98
C PHE A 2 -17.80 -19.88 -1.37
N LYS A 3 -18.73 -20.05 -0.43
CA LYS A 3 -20.15 -19.73 -0.62
C LYS A 3 -20.46 -18.31 -0.14
N LYS A 4 -19.86 -17.90 0.98
CA LYS A 4 -20.09 -16.61 1.61
C LYS A 4 -18.81 -16.05 2.22
N ILE A 5 -18.47 -14.80 1.91
CA ILE A 5 -17.29 -14.08 2.42
C ILE A 5 -17.74 -12.88 3.25
N LEU A 6 -17.24 -12.80 4.50
CA LEU A 6 -17.31 -11.58 5.31
C LEU A 6 -16.16 -10.65 4.90
N ILE A 7 -16.48 -9.40 4.62
CA ILE A 7 -15.49 -8.36 4.28
C ILE A 7 -15.17 -7.56 5.55
N ALA A 8 -14.00 -7.84 6.15
CA ALA A 8 -13.55 -7.20 7.39
C ALA A 8 -12.88 -5.85 7.11
N ASN A 9 -13.58 -4.99 6.38
CA ASN A 9 -13.11 -3.66 6.00
C ASN A 9 -14.28 -2.73 5.67
N ARG A 10 -13.99 -1.48 5.28
CA ARG A 10 -14.92 -0.43 4.92
C ARG A 10 -14.49 0.30 3.64
N GLY A 11 -15.32 1.24 3.22
CA GLY A 11 -14.94 2.18 2.17
C GLY A 11 -14.85 1.55 0.79
N GLU A 12 -13.96 2.08 -0.04
CA GLU A 12 -13.84 1.66 -1.43
C GLU A 12 -13.34 0.23 -1.57
N ILE A 13 -12.44 -0.22 -0.68
CA ILE A 13 -11.89 -1.58 -0.77
C ILE A 13 -12.95 -2.63 -0.40
N ALA A 14 -13.80 -2.36 0.58
CA ALA A 14 -14.90 -3.27 0.90
C ALA A 14 -15.85 -3.40 -0.30
N LEU A 15 -16.21 -2.28 -0.94
CA LEU A 15 -17.02 -2.28 -2.15
C LEU A 15 -16.32 -3.00 -3.32
N ARG A 16 -15.00 -2.83 -3.48
CA ARG A 16 -14.19 -3.52 -4.49
C ARG A 16 -14.23 -5.05 -4.30
N VAL A 17 -14.10 -5.51 -3.06
CA VAL A 17 -14.18 -6.95 -2.74
C VAL A 17 -15.60 -7.48 -2.97
N ILE A 18 -16.65 -6.75 -2.58
CA ILE A 18 -18.05 -7.12 -2.83
C ILE A 18 -18.29 -7.34 -4.34
N ARG A 19 -17.83 -6.41 -5.18
CA ARG A 19 -17.94 -6.53 -6.65
C ARG A 19 -17.27 -7.79 -7.17
N ALA A 20 -16.05 -8.10 -6.71
CA ALA A 20 -15.33 -9.30 -7.09
C ALA A 20 -16.08 -10.59 -6.66
N CYS A 21 -16.61 -10.62 -5.44
CA CYS A 21 -17.38 -11.73 -4.91
C CYS A 21 -18.65 -11.97 -5.74
N HIS A 22 -19.42 -10.92 -6.04
CA HIS A 22 -20.64 -11.03 -6.86
C HIS A 22 -20.35 -11.59 -8.25
N GLU A 23 -19.27 -11.12 -8.90
CA GLU A 23 -18.87 -11.64 -10.20
C GLU A 23 -18.32 -13.09 -10.16
N LEU A 24 -17.96 -13.58 -8.98
CA LEU A 24 -17.60 -14.99 -8.74
C LEU A 24 -18.80 -15.84 -8.25
N GLY A 25 -19.99 -15.24 -8.11
CA GLY A 25 -21.17 -15.91 -7.58
C GLY A 25 -21.10 -16.20 -6.07
N ILE A 26 -20.32 -15.43 -5.32
CA ILE A 26 -20.10 -15.60 -3.87
C ILE A 26 -20.95 -14.56 -3.11
N LYS A 27 -21.69 -15.01 -2.10
CA LYS A 27 -22.44 -14.14 -1.20
C LYS A 27 -21.50 -13.31 -0.32
N THR A 28 -21.96 -12.13 0.07
CA THR A 28 -21.15 -11.15 0.80
C THR A 28 -21.81 -10.69 2.10
N VAL A 29 -20.98 -10.55 3.14
CA VAL A 29 -21.36 -9.91 4.40
C VAL A 29 -20.49 -8.67 4.59
N ALA A 30 -21.10 -7.49 4.61
CA ALA A 30 -20.41 -6.28 5.02
C ALA A 30 -20.48 -6.12 6.54
N ILE A 31 -19.35 -5.73 7.16
CA ILE A 31 -19.39 -5.19 8.53
C ILE A 31 -19.36 -3.66 8.48
N TYR A 32 -19.98 -3.01 9.46
CA TYR A 32 -19.96 -1.55 9.53
C TYR A 32 -20.05 -1.04 10.97
N SER A 33 -19.42 0.10 11.21
CA SER A 33 -19.70 0.90 12.41
C SER A 33 -20.93 1.79 12.19
N THR A 34 -21.51 2.31 13.24
CA THR A 34 -22.67 3.22 13.12
C THR A 34 -22.39 4.45 12.25
N ALA A 35 -21.12 4.87 12.09
CA ALA A 35 -20.76 5.97 11.18
C ALA A 35 -20.85 5.59 9.69
N ASP A 36 -20.81 4.32 9.36
CA ASP A 36 -20.81 3.80 7.98
C ASP A 36 -22.16 3.20 7.55
N GLU A 37 -23.19 3.31 8.36
CA GLU A 37 -24.53 2.71 8.10
C GLU A 37 -25.07 3.03 6.70
N LEU A 38 -24.80 4.23 6.20
CA LEU A 38 -25.24 4.67 4.88
C LEU A 38 -24.21 4.46 3.77
N SER A 39 -23.08 3.84 4.06
CA SER A 39 -21.99 3.61 3.08
C SER A 39 -22.39 2.61 2.00
N LEU A 40 -21.83 2.76 0.79
CA LEU A 40 -22.18 1.91 -0.35
C LEU A 40 -21.84 0.42 -0.13
N HIS A 41 -20.77 0.10 0.59
CA HIS A 41 -20.44 -1.30 0.89
C HIS A 41 -21.53 -1.99 1.72
N VAL A 42 -22.22 -1.26 2.61
CA VAL A 42 -23.37 -1.77 3.38
C VAL A 42 -24.57 -2.00 2.48
N LYS A 43 -24.82 -1.07 1.54
CA LYS A 43 -25.97 -1.13 0.62
C LYS A 43 -25.84 -2.23 -0.44
N PHE A 44 -24.63 -2.55 -0.86
CA PHE A 44 -24.39 -3.49 -1.97
C PHE A 44 -23.99 -4.90 -1.52
N ALA A 45 -23.72 -5.12 -0.25
CA ALA A 45 -23.53 -6.48 0.26
C ALA A 45 -24.88 -7.23 0.34
N ASP A 46 -24.85 -8.57 0.26
CA ASP A 46 -26.07 -9.39 0.45
C ASP A 46 -26.59 -9.31 1.89
N GLU A 47 -25.67 -9.23 2.86
CA GLU A 47 -25.97 -9.07 4.29
C GLU A 47 -25.05 -8.00 4.90
N ALA A 48 -25.50 -7.35 5.97
CA ALA A 48 -24.69 -6.35 6.68
C ALA A 48 -24.89 -6.45 8.19
N VAL A 49 -23.79 -6.33 8.94
CA VAL A 49 -23.79 -6.44 10.41
C VAL A 49 -23.12 -5.21 11.02
N CYS A 50 -23.84 -4.50 11.89
CA CYS A 50 -23.28 -3.42 12.69
C CYS A 50 -22.38 -4.02 13.78
N ILE A 51 -21.09 -3.63 13.79
CA ILE A 51 -20.09 -4.14 14.73
C ILE A 51 -19.71 -3.13 15.82
N GLY A 52 -20.40 -2.01 15.92
CA GLY A 52 -20.21 -1.06 17.02
C GLY A 52 -20.19 0.42 16.66
N PRO A 53 -19.75 1.27 17.61
CA PRO A 53 -19.68 2.71 17.42
C PRO A 53 -18.59 3.13 16.43
N PRO A 54 -18.47 4.45 16.10
CA PRO A 54 -17.54 4.95 15.09
C PRO A 54 -16.05 4.66 15.38
N SER A 55 -15.64 4.60 16.65
CA SER A 55 -14.26 4.31 17.04
C SER A 55 -13.75 2.99 16.41
N SER A 56 -12.62 3.02 15.69
CA SER A 56 -12.04 1.82 15.08
C SER A 56 -11.72 0.74 16.10
N ASN A 57 -11.25 1.10 17.29
CA ASN A 57 -10.94 0.15 18.36
C ASN A 57 -12.19 -0.60 18.88
N GLU A 58 -13.35 0.01 18.76
CA GLU A 58 -14.62 -0.55 19.18
C GLU A 58 -15.40 -1.19 18.03
N SER A 59 -14.89 -1.13 16.80
CA SER A 59 -15.54 -1.65 15.60
C SER A 59 -14.54 -2.43 14.71
N TYR A 60 -13.92 -1.82 13.73
CA TYR A 60 -13.08 -2.47 12.69
C TYR A 60 -11.79 -3.11 13.23
N LEU A 61 -11.31 -2.73 14.41
CA LEU A 61 -10.19 -3.36 15.12
C LEU A 61 -10.63 -4.31 16.23
N ASN A 62 -11.95 -4.47 16.44
CA ASN A 62 -12.50 -5.34 17.47
C ASN A 62 -12.69 -6.76 16.93
N ILE A 63 -11.65 -7.59 17.07
CA ILE A 63 -11.65 -8.98 16.57
C ILE A 63 -12.86 -9.79 17.06
N PRO A 64 -13.25 -9.80 18.36
CA PRO A 64 -14.40 -10.56 18.83
C PRO A 64 -15.70 -10.21 18.10
N ARG A 65 -15.96 -8.92 17.83
CA ARG A 65 -17.18 -8.49 17.11
C ARG A 65 -17.18 -8.93 15.65
N ILE A 66 -16.00 -8.93 15.01
CA ILE A 66 -15.85 -9.38 13.62
C ILE A 66 -16.08 -10.91 13.53
N ILE A 67 -15.51 -11.68 14.45
CA ILE A 67 -15.72 -13.14 14.52
C ILE A 67 -17.19 -13.44 14.76
N ALA A 68 -17.84 -12.80 15.75
CA ALA A 68 -19.27 -12.98 16.01
C ALA A 68 -20.13 -12.63 14.76
N ALA A 69 -19.79 -11.59 14.02
CA ALA A 69 -20.47 -11.26 12.76
C ALA A 69 -20.32 -12.40 11.72
N GLY A 70 -19.14 -13.02 11.63
CA GLY A 70 -18.90 -14.18 10.78
C GLY A 70 -19.75 -15.40 11.18
N GLU A 71 -19.82 -15.67 12.47
CA GLU A 71 -20.58 -16.80 13.04
C GLU A 71 -22.09 -16.66 12.79
N ILE A 72 -22.70 -15.52 13.15
CA ILE A 72 -24.15 -15.31 12.98
C ILE A 72 -24.61 -15.28 11.52
N THR A 73 -23.71 -14.95 10.60
CA THR A 73 -23.98 -14.93 9.16
C THR A 73 -23.57 -16.22 8.46
N ASN A 74 -22.97 -17.16 9.13
CA ASN A 74 -22.42 -18.41 8.58
C ASN A 74 -21.46 -18.13 7.39
N ALA A 75 -20.52 -17.20 7.54
CA ALA A 75 -19.49 -16.94 6.54
C ALA A 75 -18.48 -18.10 6.48
N ASP A 76 -18.00 -18.45 5.28
CA ASP A 76 -16.96 -19.48 5.11
C ASP A 76 -15.56 -18.88 5.26
N ALA A 77 -15.40 -17.62 4.87
CA ALA A 77 -14.12 -16.95 4.81
C ALA A 77 -14.23 -15.48 5.20
N ILE A 78 -13.08 -14.90 5.55
CA ILE A 78 -12.97 -13.48 5.91
C ILE A 78 -11.92 -12.82 5.01
N HIS A 79 -12.32 -11.77 4.27
CA HIS A 79 -11.44 -10.95 3.45
C HIS A 79 -11.09 -9.65 4.19
N PRO A 80 -9.82 -9.42 4.57
CA PRO A 80 -9.44 -8.26 5.39
C PRO A 80 -9.26 -6.96 4.57
N GLY A 81 -9.19 -7.01 3.25
CA GLY A 81 -8.84 -5.86 2.41
C GLY A 81 -7.42 -5.38 2.66
N TYR A 82 -7.25 -4.08 2.88
CA TYR A 82 -6.00 -3.44 3.33
C TYR A 82 -6.26 -2.52 4.53
N GLY A 83 -5.21 -2.16 5.29
CA GLY A 83 -5.36 -1.42 6.55
C GLY A 83 -6.05 -2.24 7.65
N PHE A 84 -6.46 -1.60 8.72
CA PHE A 84 -7.08 -2.24 9.90
C PHE A 84 -6.36 -3.54 10.33
N LEU A 85 -7.02 -4.68 10.18
CA LEU A 85 -6.52 -5.99 10.62
C LEU A 85 -5.87 -6.82 9.50
N SER A 86 -5.67 -6.26 8.30
CA SER A 86 -5.16 -7.00 7.15
C SER A 86 -3.74 -7.56 7.32
N GLU A 87 -2.92 -6.93 8.16
CA GLU A 87 -1.57 -7.37 8.52
C GLU A 87 -1.45 -7.76 10.00
N SER A 88 -2.57 -8.20 10.60
CA SER A 88 -2.61 -8.67 11.98
C SER A 88 -2.43 -10.19 12.05
N ALA A 89 -1.24 -10.65 12.45
CA ALA A 89 -0.97 -12.05 12.69
C ALA A 89 -1.95 -12.67 13.71
N LYS A 90 -2.32 -11.88 14.74
CA LYS A 90 -3.32 -12.29 15.74
C LYS A 90 -4.70 -12.54 15.10
N PHE A 91 -5.13 -11.64 14.19
CA PHE A 91 -6.44 -11.78 13.54
C PHE A 91 -6.47 -13.00 12.61
N SER A 92 -5.44 -13.17 11.77
CA SER A 92 -5.32 -14.35 10.91
C SER A 92 -5.40 -15.66 11.71
N LYS A 93 -4.68 -15.73 12.85
CA LYS A 93 -4.71 -16.90 13.74
C LYS A 93 -6.10 -17.14 14.32
N ILE A 94 -6.76 -16.11 14.86
CA ILE A 94 -8.09 -16.21 15.46
C ILE A 94 -9.13 -16.64 14.42
N CYS A 95 -9.07 -16.14 13.18
CA CYS A 95 -9.94 -16.59 12.10
C CYS A 95 -9.83 -18.10 11.89
N ALA A 96 -8.61 -18.63 11.77
CA ALA A 96 -8.38 -20.07 11.60
C ALA A 96 -8.86 -20.91 12.80
N GLU A 97 -8.63 -20.43 14.02
CA GLU A 97 -9.07 -21.10 15.27
C GLU A 97 -10.60 -21.16 15.40
N ASN A 98 -11.32 -20.22 14.77
CA ASN A 98 -12.79 -20.20 14.74
C ASN A 98 -13.38 -20.79 13.43
N GLY A 99 -12.58 -21.51 12.64
CA GLY A 99 -13.05 -22.21 11.45
C GLY A 99 -13.27 -21.34 10.21
N PHE A 100 -12.85 -20.05 10.23
CA PHE A 100 -12.90 -19.19 9.07
C PHE A 100 -11.63 -19.29 8.24
N HIS A 101 -11.78 -19.37 6.91
CA HIS A 101 -10.65 -19.20 6.01
C HIS A 101 -10.28 -17.73 5.93
N TYR A 102 -9.08 -17.37 6.37
CA TYR A 102 -8.56 -16.00 6.22
C TYR A 102 -8.03 -15.82 4.78
N ILE A 103 -8.59 -14.87 4.02
CA ILE A 103 -8.15 -14.57 2.65
C ILE A 103 -6.95 -13.63 2.69
N GLY A 104 -5.82 -14.21 2.99
CA GLY A 104 -4.52 -13.58 3.20
C GLY A 104 -3.52 -14.61 3.72
N PRO A 105 -2.25 -14.23 3.91
CA PRO A 105 -1.23 -15.14 4.42
C PRO A 105 -1.50 -15.58 5.85
N ASP A 106 -0.90 -16.68 6.26
CA ASP A 106 -1.05 -17.16 7.63
C ASP A 106 -0.36 -16.24 8.66
N SER A 107 -0.63 -16.49 9.93
CA SER A 107 -0.12 -15.67 11.02
C SER A 107 1.40 -15.65 11.11
N LYS A 108 2.09 -16.73 10.72
CA LYS A 108 3.56 -16.84 10.78
C LYS A 108 4.18 -15.98 9.68
N MET A 109 3.63 -16.02 8.46
CA MET A 109 4.08 -15.19 7.33
C MET A 109 3.90 -13.70 7.64
N ILE A 110 2.72 -13.31 8.18
CA ILE A 110 2.47 -11.92 8.58
C ILE A 110 3.48 -11.49 9.65
N GLN A 111 3.72 -12.32 10.66
CA GLN A 111 4.63 -12.00 11.74
C GLN A 111 6.08 -11.86 11.26
N SER A 112 6.55 -12.78 10.40
CA SER A 112 7.94 -12.75 9.91
C SER A 112 8.21 -11.57 9.01
N MET A 113 7.24 -11.14 8.19
CA MET A 113 7.39 -9.97 7.32
C MET A 113 7.07 -8.66 8.02
N GLY A 114 6.31 -8.68 9.10
CA GLY A 114 6.04 -7.51 9.94
C GLY A 114 7.23 -7.09 10.83
N ASP A 115 8.13 -8.01 11.15
CA ASP A 115 9.38 -7.70 11.84
C ASP A 115 10.47 -7.31 10.82
N LYS A 116 10.87 -6.04 10.83
CA LYS A 116 11.79 -5.49 9.82
C LYS A 116 13.16 -6.19 9.79
N ALA A 117 13.68 -6.59 10.94
CA ALA A 117 14.98 -7.26 11.01
C ALA A 117 14.89 -8.68 10.44
N THR A 118 13.87 -9.44 10.84
CA THR A 118 13.58 -10.78 10.33
C THR A 118 13.31 -10.76 8.83
N ALA A 119 12.48 -9.82 8.35
CA ALA A 119 12.17 -9.67 6.94
C ALA A 119 13.44 -9.39 6.11
N LYS A 120 14.27 -8.43 6.57
CA LYS A 120 15.54 -8.08 5.90
C LYS A 120 16.51 -9.28 5.83
N GLU A 121 16.69 -10.02 6.92
CA GLU A 121 17.57 -11.19 6.96
C GLU A 121 17.03 -12.32 6.08
N THR A 122 15.74 -12.58 6.12
CA THR A 122 15.08 -13.58 5.26
C THR A 122 15.25 -13.25 3.78
N MET A 123 14.99 -11.99 3.40
CA MET A 123 15.16 -11.54 2.02
C MET A 123 16.61 -11.60 1.57
N LYS A 124 17.55 -11.20 2.42
CA LYS A 124 18.99 -11.31 2.15
C LYS A 124 19.41 -12.76 1.93
N SER A 125 18.93 -13.68 2.77
CA SER A 125 19.21 -15.12 2.64
C SER A 125 18.62 -15.72 1.36
N ALA A 126 17.54 -15.16 0.85
CA ALA A 126 16.91 -15.49 -0.43
C ALA A 126 17.64 -14.86 -1.64
N GLY A 127 18.73 -14.11 -1.43
CA GLY A 127 19.47 -13.43 -2.48
C GLY A 127 18.83 -12.13 -2.98
N VAL A 128 17.85 -11.59 -2.25
CA VAL A 128 17.25 -10.29 -2.55
C VAL A 128 18.17 -9.18 -2.05
N PRO A 129 18.53 -8.19 -2.89
CA PRO A 129 19.35 -7.06 -2.44
C PRO A 129 18.66 -6.31 -1.31
N VAL A 130 19.36 -6.03 -0.22
CA VAL A 130 18.87 -5.26 0.92
C VAL A 130 19.71 -4.00 1.09
N ILE A 131 19.15 -2.95 1.69
CA ILE A 131 19.89 -1.72 1.97
C ILE A 131 21.13 -2.08 2.81
N PRO A 132 22.36 -1.72 2.36
CA PRO A 132 23.56 -1.92 3.14
C PRO A 132 23.43 -1.35 4.54
N GLY A 133 23.88 -2.07 5.57
CA GLY A 133 23.74 -1.64 6.95
C GLY A 133 24.42 -2.58 7.92
N GLY A 134 24.47 -2.16 9.19
CA GLY A 134 25.00 -2.97 10.28
C GLY A 134 24.15 -4.24 10.52
N LYS A 135 24.79 -5.26 11.09
CA LYS A 135 24.08 -6.46 11.56
C LYS A 135 23.53 -6.18 12.97
N GLY A 136 22.20 -6.16 13.08
CA GLY A 136 21.53 -6.01 14.37
C GLY A 136 21.63 -4.61 14.99
N VAL A 137 21.48 -4.57 16.32
CA VAL A 137 21.55 -3.37 17.12
C VAL A 137 22.99 -2.89 17.24
N LEU A 138 23.20 -1.57 17.18
CA LEU A 138 24.50 -0.96 17.46
C LEU A 138 24.85 -1.10 18.94
N ALA A 139 26.05 -1.58 19.24
CA ALA A 139 26.51 -1.66 20.62
C ALA A 139 26.79 -0.26 21.21
N ASP A 140 27.35 0.62 20.39
CA ASP A 140 27.73 1.99 20.76
C ASP A 140 27.96 2.88 19.53
N VAL A 141 28.33 4.13 19.78
CA VAL A 141 28.61 5.12 18.73
C VAL A 141 29.93 4.78 17.96
N GLU A 142 30.89 4.10 18.58
CA GLU A 142 32.14 3.76 17.91
C GLU A 142 31.91 2.65 16.86
N GLN A 143 31.04 1.68 17.17
CA GLN A 143 30.59 0.73 16.17
C GLN A 143 29.83 1.41 15.02
N ALA A 144 29.00 2.42 15.34
CA ALA A 144 28.31 3.20 14.30
C ALA A 144 29.30 3.92 13.37
N LYS A 145 30.38 4.54 13.91
CA LYS A 145 31.45 5.16 13.12
C LYS A 145 32.16 4.16 12.20
N PHE A 146 32.54 3.03 12.76
CA PHE A 146 33.22 1.98 11.99
C PHE A 146 32.37 1.55 10.79
N LEU A 147 31.08 1.24 11.02
CA LEU A 147 30.16 0.81 9.96
C LEU A 147 29.86 1.94 8.96
N ALA A 148 29.72 3.19 9.44
CA ALA A 148 29.49 4.35 8.57
C ALA A 148 30.70 4.58 7.62
N ASN A 149 31.92 4.42 8.10
CA ASN A 149 33.11 4.55 7.29
C ASN A 149 33.26 3.43 6.26
N GLU A 150 32.84 2.18 6.59
CA GLU A 150 32.79 1.09 5.61
C GLU A 150 31.75 1.31 4.51
N MET A 151 30.55 1.82 4.88
CA MET A 151 29.44 2.05 3.94
C MET A 151 29.59 3.36 3.14
N GLY A 152 30.37 4.31 3.65
CA GLY A 152 30.43 5.69 3.19
C GLY A 152 29.19 6.50 3.59
N TYR A 153 29.38 7.80 3.78
CA TYR A 153 28.29 8.75 4.05
C TYR A 153 27.53 9.12 2.75
N PRO A 154 26.27 9.60 2.85
CA PRO A 154 25.46 9.72 4.04
C PRO A 154 24.92 8.38 4.55
N ILE A 155 24.60 8.30 5.86
CA ILE A 155 23.98 7.16 6.51
C ILE A 155 22.76 7.57 7.31
N MET A 156 21.91 6.60 7.61
CA MET A 156 20.72 6.79 8.44
C MET A 156 20.83 5.98 9.73
N LEU A 157 20.73 6.66 10.87
CA LEU A 157 20.51 6.03 12.17
C LEU A 157 19.00 5.84 12.38
N LYS A 158 18.57 4.67 12.84
CA LYS A 158 17.15 4.32 13.03
C LYS A 158 16.96 3.59 14.36
N ALA A 159 15.89 3.91 15.10
CA ALA A 159 15.46 3.09 16.22
C ALA A 159 14.98 1.71 15.77
N THR A 160 15.27 0.68 16.55
CA THR A 160 14.77 -0.68 16.32
C THR A 160 13.29 -0.79 16.67
N ALA A 161 12.85 -0.07 17.70
CA ALA A 161 11.47 0.06 18.12
C ALA A 161 10.88 1.34 17.52
N GLY A 162 9.78 1.24 16.78
CA GLY A 162 9.07 2.38 16.24
C GLY A 162 8.82 2.34 14.74
N GLY A 163 7.97 3.24 14.27
CA GLY A 163 7.58 3.39 12.87
C GLY A 163 7.24 4.86 12.55
N GLY A 164 6.98 5.15 11.26
CA GLY A 164 6.54 6.48 10.83
C GLY A 164 7.61 7.59 10.88
N GLY A 165 8.90 7.23 10.77
CA GLY A 165 9.99 8.22 10.66
C GLY A 165 10.43 8.86 11.98
N ARG A 166 9.96 8.38 13.13
CA ARG A 166 10.41 8.85 14.44
C ARG A 166 11.72 8.19 14.84
N ALA A 167 12.59 8.95 15.55
CA ALA A 167 13.94 8.54 15.94
C ALA A 167 14.77 8.03 14.75
N MET A 168 14.72 8.76 13.65
CA MET A 168 15.56 8.60 12.46
C MET A 168 16.42 9.84 12.28
N ARG A 169 17.74 9.66 12.07
CA ARG A 169 18.67 10.77 11.85
C ARG A 169 19.54 10.50 10.64
N LEU A 170 19.46 11.42 9.68
CA LEU A 170 20.38 11.47 8.55
C LEU A 170 21.72 12.06 9.06
N VAL A 171 22.81 11.35 8.79
CA VAL A 171 24.18 11.76 9.11
C VAL A 171 24.92 11.92 7.79
N ASN A 172 25.27 13.15 7.43
CA ASN A 172 25.91 13.44 6.15
C ASN A 172 27.41 13.25 6.19
N GLU A 173 28.04 13.46 7.37
CA GLU A 173 29.48 13.34 7.56
C GLU A 173 29.84 12.88 8.99
N GLU A 174 31.06 12.40 9.16
CA GLU A 174 31.52 11.76 10.41
C GLU A 174 31.44 12.68 11.65
N ASN A 175 31.68 13.96 11.48
CA ASN A 175 31.66 14.95 12.57
C ASN A 175 30.26 15.09 13.21
N GLU A 176 29.18 14.82 12.49
CA GLU A 176 27.79 14.90 12.98
C GLU A 176 27.38 13.65 13.75
N LEU A 177 28.04 12.51 13.55
CA LEU A 177 27.54 11.20 13.96
C LEU A 177 27.36 11.10 15.47
N ASN A 178 28.30 11.58 16.28
CA ASN A 178 28.18 11.49 17.74
C ASN A 178 26.94 12.21 18.26
N SER A 179 26.75 13.45 17.84
CA SER A 179 25.62 14.27 18.32
C SER A 179 24.29 13.70 17.85
N LEU A 180 24.21 13.26 16.59
CA LEU A 180 22.97 12.70 16.02
C LEU A 180 22.67 11.30 16.57
N TYR A 181 23.68 10.52 16.95
CA TYR A 181 23.50 9.24 17.62
C TYR A 181 22.83 9.44 18.99
N GLU A 182 23.36 10.34 19.82
CA GLU A 182 22.79 10.64 21.14
C GLU A 182 21.36 11.15 21.04
N ILE A 183 21.09 12.05 20.08
CA ILE A 183 19.72 12.55 19.85
C ILE A 183 18.77 11.40 19.47
N ALA A 184 19.18 10.55 18.52
CA ALA A 184 18.36 9.41 18.09
C ALA A 184 18.11 8.42 19.23
N TYR A 185 19.14 8.14 20.05
CA TYR A 185 19.06 7.27 21.22
C TYR A 185 18.05 7.79 22.24
N GLN A 186 18.15 9.07 22.61
CA GLN A 186 17.26 9.68 23.60
C GLN A 186 15.81 9.77 23.12
N GLU A 187 15.61 10.07 21.84
CA GLU A 187 14.27 10.04 21.23
C GLU A 187 13.67 8.64 21.21
N ALA A 188 14.48 7.63 20.87
CA ALA A 188 14.05 6.24 20.87
C ALA A 188 13.67 5.79 22.30
N LEU A 189 14.51 6.10 23.28
CA LEU A 189 14.28 5.77 24.68
C LEU A 189 13.01 6.44 25.21
N THR A 190 12.83 7.74 24.93
CA THR A 190 11.69 8.51 25.41
C THR A 190 10.39 8.12 24.71
N GLY A 191 10.45 7.91 23.38
CA GLY A 191 9.28 7.65 22.56
C GLY A 191 8.79 6.21 22.60
N PHE A 192 9.71 5.25 22.79
CA PHE A 192 9.41 3.81 22.65
C PHE A 192 9.86 2.98 23.86
N GLY A 193 10.51 3.58 24.86
CA GLY A 193 11.04 2.87 26.02
C GLY A 193 12.28 2.01 25.73
N ASN A 194 12.83 2.07 24.51
CA ASN A 194 14.01 1.34 24.07
C ASN A 194 14.87 2.25 23.19
N GLY A 195 16.14 2.46 23.58
CA GLY A 195 17.11 3.29 22.88
C GLY A 195 17.91 2.56 21.79
N ASP A 196 17.65 1.29 21.53
CA ASP A 196 18.37 0.49 20.55
C ASP A 196 18.31 1.10 19.15
N LEU A 197 19.48 1.36 18.57
CA LEU A 197 19.63 1.90 17.22
C LEU A 197 20.25 0.89 16.27
N TYR A 198 19.99 1.04 14.99
CA TYR A 198 20.72 0.39 13.91
C TYR A 198 21.09 1.42 12.84
N ILE A 199 22.04 1.06 11.96
CA ILE A 199 22.57 1.94 10.93
C ILE A 199 22.33 1.34 9.53
N GLU A 200 21.96 2.19 8.59
CA GLU A 200 21.80 1.84 7.17
C GLU A 200 22.43 2.91 6.28
N LYS A 201 22.86 2.51 5.07
CA LYS A 201 23.21 3.45 4.02
C LYS A 201 21.98 4.29 3.67
N PHE A 202 22.14 5.60 3.61
CA PHE A 202 21.10 6.47 3.08
C PHE A 202 21.12 6.41 1.54
N ILE A 203 19.98 6.14 0.95
CA ILE A 203 19.80 6.14 -0.50
C ILE A 203 19.28 7.51 -0.89
N GLU A 204 20.11 8.26 -1.63
CA GLU A 204 19.77 9.61 -2.06
C GLU A 204 18.83 9.58 -3.25
N GLU A 205 17.83 10.47 -3.26
CA GLU A 205 16.85 10.65 -4.35
C GLU A 205 16.28 9.32 -4.87
N PRO A 206 15.83 8.40 -3.98
CA PRO A 206 15.39 7.10 -4.43
C PRO A 206 14.02 7.18 -5.08
N ARG A 207 13.74 6.21 -5.97
CA ARG A 207 12.37 5.90 -6.34
C ARG A 207 11.81 4.80 -5.48
N HIS A 208 10.54 4.90 -5.17
CA HIS A 208 9.78 3.85 -4.54
C HIS A 208 9.16 2.95 -5.61
N ILE A 209 9.77 1.81 -5.86
CA ILE A 209 9.32 0.83 -6.85
C ILE A 209 8.86 -0.43 -6.13
N GLU A 210 7.74 -0.97 -6.53
CA GLU A 210 7.18 -2.15 -5.89
C GLU A 210 6.75 -3.19 -6.92
N ILE A 211 6.90 -4.47 -6.57
CA ILE A 211 6.55 -5.60 -7.43
C ILE A 211 5.30 -6.30 -6.88
N GLN A 212 4.24 -6.36 -7.69
CA GLN A 212 3.05 -7.13 -7.36
C GLN A 212 3.30 -8.62 -7.54
N ILE A 213 3.00 -9.42 -6.53
CA ILE A 213 3.06 -10.88 -6.61
C ILE A 213 1.72 -11.52 -6.31
N LEU A 214 1.57 -12.76 -6.76
CA LEU A 214 0.52 -13.71 -6.38
C LEU A 214 1.16 -15.08 -6.18
N ALA A 215 0.82 -15.75 -5.10
CA ALA A 215 1.30 -17.08 -4.80
C ALA A 215 0.15 -18.01 -4.42
N ASP A 216 0.22 -19.29 -4.82
CA ASP A 216 -0.74 -20.32 -4.44
C ASP A 216 -0.17 -21.28 -3.40
N ASN A 217 -1.05 -22.12 -2.83
CA ASN A 217 -0.68 -23.12 -1.84
C ASN A 217 0.10 -24.33 -2.38
N LYS A 218 0.51 -24.29 -3.65
CA LYS A 218 1.34 -25.33 -4.32
C LYS A 218 2.77 -24.84 -4.59
N GLY A 219 3.13 -23.66 -4.07
CA GLY A 219 4.45 -23.06 -4.23
C GLY A 219 4.66 -22.35 -5.57
N ASN A 220 3.60 -22.17 -6.38
CA ASN A 220 3.71 -21.33 -7.57
C ASN A 220 3.65 -19.86 -7.17
N VAL A 221 4.64 -19.09 -7.60
CA VAL A 221 4.71 -17.64 -7.38
C VAL A 221 4.88 -16.95 -8.72
N ILE A 222 4.03 -16.00 -9.01
CA ILE A 222 4.09 -15.17 -10.22
C ILE A 222 4.17 -13.70 -9.85
N GLN A 223 4.75 -12.87 -10.74
CA GLN A 223 4.84 -11.42 -10.58
C GLN A 223 4.12 -10.72 -11.74
N PHE A 224 3.55 -9.55 -11.50
CA PHE A 224 2.74 -8.78 -12.44
C PHE A 224 3.39 -7.45 -12.86
N GLY A 225 4.70 -7.34 -12.75
CA GLY A 225 5.44 -6.11 -13.03
C GLY A 225 5.42 -5.14 -11.84
N GLU A 226 6.00 -3.98 -12.12
CA GLU A 226 6.19 -2.95 -11.11
C GLU A 226 5.13 -1.86 -11.16
N ARG A 227 5.02 -1.19 -10.00
CA ARG A 227 4.42 0.13 -9.83
C ARG A 227 5.49 1.11 -9.37
N ASP A 228 5.36 2.36 -9.79
CA ASP A 228 6.13 3.50 -9.27
C ASP A 228 5.23 4.28 -8.31
N CYS A 229 5.64 4.36 -7.05
CA CYS A 229 4.91 5.00 -5.97
C CYS A 229 5.72 6.16 -5.36
N SER A 230 6.60 6.78 -6.15
CA SER A 230 7.52 7.82 -5.68
C SER A 230 6.80 9.14 -5.34
N ILE A 231 5.64 9.42 -5.95
CA ILE A 231 4.88 10.64 -5.64
C ILE A 231 4.11 10.44 -4.33
N GLN A 232 4.74 10.86 -3.25
CA GLN A 232 4.23 10.66 -1.89
C GLN A 232 4.49 11.87 -1.01
N ARG A 233 3.60 12.11 -0.06
CA ARG A 233 3.73 13.15 0.95
C ARG A 233 3.83 12.52 2.33
N ARG A 234 4.92 12.80 3.07
CA ARG A 234 5.16 12.22 4.41
C ARG A 234 4.98 10.69 4.41
N HIS A 235 5.54 10.02 3.40
CA HIS A 235 5.43 8.57 3.18
C HIS A 235 4.00 8.06 2.86
N GLN A 236 3.04 8.94 2.56
CA GLN A 236 1.72 8.58 2.04
C GLN A 236 1.71 8.76 0.53
N LYS A 237 1.50 7.68 -0.20
CA LYS A 237 1.40 7.66 -1.66
C LYS A 237 0.19 8.50 -2.10
N LEU A 238 0.34 9.31 -3.14
CA LEU A 238 -0.70 10.19 -3.70
C LEU A 238 -0.99 9.90 -5.16
N ILE A 239 0.06 9.57 -5.94
CA ILE A 239 -0.04 9.18 -7.34
C ILE A 239 0.83 7.95 -7.56
N GLU A 240 0.27 6.96 -8.21
CA GLU A 240 0.94 5.71 -8.57
C GLU A 240 0.80 5.45 -10.06
N GLU A 241 1.83 4.87 -10.66
CA GLU A 241 1.80 4.51 -12.08
C GLU A 241 2.40 3.12 -12.36
N SER A 242 1.97 2.50 -13.43
CA SER A 242 2.53 1.25 -13.95
C SER A 242 2.51 1.27 -15.49
N PRO A 243 3.63 0.87 -16.14
CA PRO A 243 4.96 0.62 -15.58
C PRO A 243 5.67 1.90 -15.11
N SER A 244 6.75 1.76 -14.34
CA SER A 244 7.60 2.90 -13.94
C SER A 244 8.38 3.47 -15.13
N PRO A 245 8.46 4.80 -15.30
CA PRO A 245 9.32 5.41 -16.31
C PRO A 245 10.83 5.19 -16.05
N ALA A 246 11.20 4.78 -14.83
CA ALA A 246 12.59 4.52 -14.45
C ALA A 246 13.05 3.09 -14.69
N VAL A 247 12.14 2.14 -14.97
CA VAL A 247 12.43 0.70 -15.02
C VAL A 247 12.32 0.19 -16.45
N ASP A 248 13.43 -0.32 -16.99
CA ASP A 248 13.45 -1.01 -18.27
C ASP A 248 13.09 -2.51 -18.11
N ASP A 249 12.90 -3.22 -19.23
CA ASP A 249 12.52 -4.63 -19.23
C ASP A 249 13.56 -5.54 -18.52
N LYS A 250 14.85 -5.20 -18.58
CA LYS A 250 15.92 -5.96 -17.93
C LYS A 250 15.86 -5.81 -16.41
N LEU A 251 15.69 -4.58 -15.94
CA LEU A 251 15.56 -4.27 -14.51
C LEU A 251 14.26 -4.84 -13.95
N ARG A 252 13.14 -4.69 -14.66
CA ARG A 252 11.84 -5.30 -14.31
C ARG A 252 11.96 -6.80 -14.07
N LYS A 253 12.65 -7.50 -14.98
CA LYS A 253 12.87 -8.94 -14.84
C LYS A 253 13.73 -9.26 -13.61
N LYS A 254 14.78 -8.49 -13.33
CA LYS A 254 15.61 -8.68 -12.14
C LYS A 254 14.83 -8.47 -10.84
N MET A 255 14.11 -7.36 -10.74
CA MET A 255 13.31 -7.04 -9.56
C MET A 255 12.17 -8.05 -9.37
N GLY A 256 11.49 -8.44 -10.46
CA GLY A 256 10.46 -9.47 -10.42
C GLY A 256 10.97 -10.83 -9.94
N ASN A 257 12.16 -11.26 -10.41
CA ASN A 257 12.77 -12.49 -9.94
C ASN A 257 13.19 -12.41 -8.45
N ALA A 258 13.67 -11.26 -8.00
CA ALA A 258 13.98 -11.04 -6.58
C ALA A 258 12.70 -11.13 -5.72
N ALA A 259 11.60 -10.51 -6.16
CA ALA A 259 10.32 -10.61 -5.47
C ALA A 259 9.80 -12.06 -5.40
N ILE A 260 9.91 -12.83 -6.49
CA ILE A 260 9.57 -14.26 -6.51
C ILE A 260 10.43 -15.05 -5.53
N ALA A 261 11.74 -14.82 -5.51
CA ALA A 261 12.68 -15.50 -4.61
C ALA A 261 12.34 -15.22 -3.15
N GLY A 262 12.08 -13.95 -2.80
CA GLY A 262 11.66 -13.56 -1.45
C GLY A 262 10.35 -14.21 -1.02
N ALA A 263 9.34 -14.21 -1.88
CA ALA A 263 8.06 -14.84 -1.59
C ALA A 263 8.16 -16.36 -1.39
N LYS A 264 8.97 -17.03 -2.21
CA LYS A 264 9.24 -18.47 -2.07
C LYS A 264 9.98 -18.82 -0.78
N ALA A 265 10.88 -17.96 -0.32
CA ALA A 265 11.64 -18.19 0.91
C ALA A 265 10.79 -18.23 2.18
N ILE A 266 9.56 -17.71 2.11
CA ILE A 266 8.61 -17.69 3.22
C ILE A 266 7.35 -18.52 2.94
N ASP A 267 7.35 -19.34 1.88
CA ASP A 267 6.18 -20.14 1.45
C ASP A 267 4.90 -19.29 1.31
N TYR A 268 5.05 -18.06 0.76
CA TYR A 268 3.97 -17.08 0.69
C TYR A 268 2.75 -17.61 -0.06
N VAL A 269 1.55 -17.26 0.44
CA VAL A 269 0.27 -17.56 -0.20
C VAL A 269 -0.60 -16.31 -0.21
N GLY A 270 -1.21 -16.01 -1.36
CA GLY A 270 -2.08 -14.87 -1.57
C GLY A 270 -1.45 -13.79 -2.44
N VAL A 271 -2.10 -12.63 -2.47
CA VAL A 271 -1.57 -11.41 -3.11
C VAL A 271 -0.62 -10.72 -2.14
N GLY A 272 0.52 -10.27 -2.61
CA GLY A 272 1.48 -9.50 -1.83
C GLY A 272 2.25 -8.52 -2.71
N THR A 273 2.95 -7.62 -2.08
CA THR A 273 3.78 -6.62 -2.76
C THR A 273 5.14 -6.52 -2.09
N VAL A 274 6.20 -6.62 -2.90
CA VAL A 274 7.57 -6.43 -2.43
C VAL A 274 8.03 -5.05 -2.83
N GLU A 275 8.30 -4.20 -1.86
CA GLU A 275 8.69 -2.81 -2.04
C GLU A 275 10.22 -2.65 -2.06
N PHE A 276 10.71 -1.81 -2.96
CA PHE A 276 12.12 -1.53 -3.17
C PHE A 276 12.38 -0.03 -3.25
N LEU A 277 13.56 0.39 -2.77
CA LEU A 277 14.16 1.65 -3.18
C LEU A 277 15.05 1.41 -4.39
N LEU A 278 14.86 2.21 -5.43
CA LEU A 278 15.67 2.21 -6.64
C LEU A 278 16.51 3.49 -6.67
N ASP A 279 17.85 3.35 -6.68
CA ASP A 279 18.75 4.48 -6.75
C ASP A 279 18.96 4.99 -8.21
N LYS A 280 19.70 6.10 -8.34
CA LYS A 280 20.04 6.72 -9.64
C LYS A 280 20.88 5.81 -10.54
N ASP A 281 21.65 4.88 -9.96
CA ASP A 281 22.53 3.94 -10.67
C ASP A 281 21.81 2.63 -11.03
N LYS A 282 20.48 2.57 -10.83
CA LYS A 282 19.63 1.41 -11.09
C LYS A 282 19.91 0.20 -10.19
N ASN A 283 20.53 0.41 -9.02
CA ASN A 283 20.53 -0.57 -7.96
C ASN A 283 19.21 -0.49 -7.21
N TYR A 284 18.70 -1.64 -6.79
CA TYR A 284 17.44 -1.72 -6.04
C TYR A 284 17.65 -2.47 -4.72
N TYR A 285 16.96 -2.04 -3.70
CA TYR A 285 17.13 -2.55 -2.35
C TYR A 285 15.78 -2.81 -1.72
N PHE A 286 15.60 -4.01 -1.16
CA PHE A 286 14.39 -4.37 -0.42
C PHE A 286 14.13 -3.39 0.71
N MET A 287 12.92 -2.90 0.80
CA MET A 287 12.45 -2.02 1.86
C MET A 287 11.52 -2.78 2.81
N GLU A 288 10.43 -3.33 2.27
CA GLU A 288 9.46 -4.13 3.04
C GLU A 288 8.61 -5.00 2.11
N MET A 289 7.85 -5.91 2.71
CA MET A 289 6.84 -6.70 2.01
C MET A 289 5.47 -6.46 2.65
N ASN A 290 4.52 -5.98 1.85
CA ASN A 290 3.13 -5.88 2.27
C ASN A 290 2.43 -7.21 1.99
N THR A 291 1.95 -7.84 3.07
CA THR A 291 1.35 -9.17 3.04
C THR A 291 -0.16 -9.12 2.78
N ARG A 292 -0.59 -8.22 1.90
CA ARG A 292 -1.99 -7.92 1.56
C ARG A 292 -2.10 -7.30 0.17
N ILE A 293 -3.34 -7.10 -0.27
CA ILE A 293 -3.59 -6.21 -1.41
C ILE A 293 -3.26 -4.76 -1.02
N GLN A 294 -2.82 -3.95 -1.98
CA GLN A 294 -2.55 -2.52 -1.76
C GLN A 294 -3.60 -1.62 -2.41
N VAL A 295 -3.63 -0.34 -1.99
CA VAL A 295 -4.55 0.68 -2.53
C VAL A 295 -4.40 0.77 -4.04
N GLU A 296 -3.16 0.82 -4.52
CA GLU A 296 -2.72 1.04 -5.90
C GLU A 296 -2.75 -0.21 -6.80
N HIS A 297 -3.34 -1.33 -6.34
CA HIS A 297 -3.49 -2.53 -7.18
C HIS A 297 -4.17 -2.28 -8.54
N PRO A 298 -5.08 -1.29 -8.68
CA PRO A 298 -5.76 -1.04 -9.94
C PRO A 298 -4.83 -0.69 -11.10
N VAL A 299 -3.71 0.00 -10.90
CA VAL A 299 -2.79 0.31 -12.02
C VAL A 299 -2.18 -0.96 -12.60
N THR A 300 -1.87 -1.95 -11.76
CA THR A 300 -1.42 -3.28 -12.21
C THR A 300 -2.53 -4.02 -12.95
N GLU A 301 -3.76 -4.01 -12.45
CA GLU A 301 -4.90 -4.63 -13.11
C GLU A 301 -5.13 -4.05 -14.51
N MET A 302 -5.00 -2.74 -14.66
CA MET A 302 -5.22 -2.05 -15.94
C MET A 302 -4.17 -2.40 -16.99
N VAL A 303 -2.90 -2.57 -16.62
CA VAL A 303 -1.83 -2.90 -17.57
C VAL A 303 -1.68 -4.40 -17.83
N THR A 304 -2.20 -5.26 -16.93
CA THR A 304 -2.13 -6.73 -17.07
C THR A 304 -3.43 -7.34 -17.57
N GLY A 305 -4.57 -6.72 -17.30
CA GLY A 305 -5.89 -7.27 -17.51
C GLY A 305 -6.29 -8.35 -16.50
N VAL A 306 -5.55 -8.47 -15.39
CA VAL A 306 -5.80 -9.45 -14.32
C VAL A 306 -6.55 -8.79 -13.18
N ASP A 307 -7.67 -9.37 -12.74
CA ASP A 307 -8.38 -8.96 -11.52
C ASP A 307 -7.72 -9.59 -10.30
N LEU A 308 -6.89 -8.83 -9.59
CA LEU A 308 -6.09 -9.32 -8.46
C LEU A 308 -6.95 -9.78 -7.28
N ILE A 309 -8.06 -9.11 -7.00
CA ILE A 309 -8.98 -9.51 -5.92
C ILE A 309 -9.62 -10.87 -6.22
N LYS A 310 -10.08 -11.08 -7.45
CA LYS A 310 -10.61 -12.38 -7.86
C LYS A 310 -9.54 -13.47 -7.77
N GLN A 311 -8.32 -13.19 -8.23
CA GLN A 311 -7.24 -14.16 -8.14
C GLN A 311 -6.87 -14.48 -6.69
N GLN A 312 -6.86 -13.48 -5.80
CA GLN A 312 -6.66 -13.68 -4.37
C GLN A 312 -7.71 -14.64 -3.80
N ILE A 313 -8.98 -14.40 -4.07
CA ILE A 313 -10.08 -15.28 -3.61
C ILE A 313 -9.91 -16.69 -4.17
N ARG A 314 -9.56 -16.85 -5.45
CA ARG A 314 -9.38 -18.15 -6.10
C ARG A 314 -8.24 -18.97 -5.52
N VAL A 315 -7.06 -18.38 -5.32
CA VAL A 315 -5.92 -19.13 -4.76
C VAL A 315 -6.21 -19.56 -3.33
N HIS A 316 -6.91 -18.74 -2.56
CA HIS A 316 -7.35 -19.11 -1.21
C HIS A 316 -8.47 -20.16 -1.20
N ALA A 317 -9.24 -20.26 -2.28
CA ALA A 317 -10.20 -21.36 -2.51
C ALA A 317 -9.53 -22.66 -3.03
N GLY A 318 -8.20 -22.70 -3.15
CA GLY A 318 -7.41 -23.86 -3.56
C GLY A 318 -7.13 -23.96 -5.06
N GLU A 319 -7.49 -22.95 -5.84
CA GLU A 319 -7.11 -22.88 -7.25
C GLU A 319 -5.60 -22.58 -7.40
N LYS A 320 -5.02 -22.97 -8.53
CA LYS A 320 -3.64 -22.61 -8.88
C LYS A 320 -3.60 -21.15 -9.33
N CYS A 321 -2.41 -20.56 -9.21
CA CYS A 321 -2.11 -19.32 -9.92
C CYS A 321 -2.49 -19.46 -11.40
N PRO A 322 -3.06 -18.40 -12.02
CA PRO A 322 -3.36 -18.43 -13.44
C PRO A 322 -2.08 -18.69 -14.24
N ASP A 323 -2.20 -19.30 -15.42
CA ASP A 323 -1.08 -19.52 -16.35
C ASP A 323 -0.60 -18.15 -16.87
N TYR A 324 0.01 -17.40 -15.98
CA TYR A 324 0.59 -16.11 -16.27
C TYR A 324 2.01 -16.31 -16.82
N ASN A 325 2.19 -15.86 -18.06
CA ASN A 325 3.51 -15.91 -18.68
C ASN A 325 4.39 -14.81 -18.03
N PRO A 326 5.49 -15.16 -17.34
CA PRO A 326 6.40 -14.16 -16.75
C PRO A 326 7.05 -13.25 -17.81
N ASN A 327 6.98 -13.61 -19.08
CA ASN A 327 7.37 -12.76 -20.22
C ASN A 327 6.20 -11.91 -20.75
N TYR A 328 5.10 -11.82 -20.02
CA TYR A 328 3.94 -11.02 -20.38
C TYR A 328 4.33 -9.55 -20.43
N LYS A 329 4.17 -8.93 -21.58
CA LYS A 329 4.39 -7.49 -21.72
C LYS A 329 3.24 -6.73 -21.09
N LEU A 330 3.55 -5.83 -20.19
CA LEU A 330 2.59 -4.85 -19.70
C LEU A 330 1.99 -4.08 -20.88
N ARG A 331 0.68 -3.89 -20.89
CA ARG A 331 -0.05 -3.28 -22.01
C ARG A 331 -0.34 -1.83 -21.69
N GLY A 332 0.36 -0.92 -22.39
CA GLY A 332 0.12 0.50 -22.24
C GLY A 332 0.69 1.06 -20.94
N HIS A 333 0.00 2.03 -20.38
CA HIS A 333 0.41 2.73 -19.15
C HIS A 333 -0.82 3.13 -18.36
N SER A 334 -0.77 2.96 -17.05
CA SER A 334 -1.83 3.32 -16.12
C SER A 334 -1.32 4.28 -15.05
N ILE A 335 -2.14 5.25 -14.68
CA ILE A 335 -1.88 6.21 -13.58
C ILE A 335 -3.11 6.17 -12.66
N GLU A 336 -2.87 6.18 -11.36
CA GLU A 336 -3.88 6.34 -10.31
C GLU A 336 -3.62 7.63 -9.55
N CYS A 337 -4.67 8.39 -9.24
CA CYS A 337 -4.65 9.52 -8.32
C CYS A 337 -5.60 9.23 -7.16
N ARG A 338 -5.09 9.30 -5.93
CA ARG A 338 -5.91 9.16 -4.73
C ARG A 338 -6.69 10.44 -4.47
N VAL A 339 -7.99 10.33 -4.35
CA VAL A 339 -8.89 11.46 -4.04
C VAL A 339 -9.17 11.45 -2.55
N ASN A 340 -8.49 12.35 -1.84
CA ASN A 340 -8.64 12.54 -0.40
C ASN A 340 -9.47 13.79 -0.12
N ALA A 341 -10.33 13.73 0.90
CA ALA A 341 -11.04 14.89 1.45
C ALA A 341 -10.10 15.70 2.35
N GLU A 342 -9.17 16.41 1.71
CA GLU A 342 -8.11 17.21 2.32
C GLU A 342 -7.95 18.52 1.55
N ASP A 343 -7.49 19.58 2.24
CA ASP A 343 -7.20 20.88 1.65
C ASP A 343 -5.69 21.05 1.38
N PRO A 344 -5.21 20.88 0.14
CA PRO A 344 -3.80 21.06 -0.20
C PRO A 344 -3.30 22.47 0.05
N SER A 345 -4.18 23.50 -0.01
CA SER A 345 -3.83 24.89 0.27
C SER A 345 -3.59 25.17 1.73
N ASN A 346 -4.07 24.29 2.61
CA ASN A 346 -3.96 24.38 4.06
C ASN A 346 -3.23 23.14 4.63
N ASN A 347 -2.03 22.87 4.11
CA ASN A 347 -1.15 21.77 4.55
C ASN A 347 -1.86 20.40 4.61
N PHE A 348 -2.79 20.13 3.68
CA PHE A 348 -3.59 18.88 3.61
C PHE A 348 -4.41 18.63 4.89
N MET A 349 -4.94 19.70 5.48
CA MET A 349 -5.86 19.56 6.59
C MET A 349 -7.10 18.76 6.15
N PRO A 350 -7.52 17.73 6.92
CA PRO A 350 -8.74 16.99 6.62
C PRO A 350 -9.96 17.90 6.46
N SER A 351 -10.78 17.64 5.47
CA SER A 351 -11.97 18.40 5.12
C SER A 351 -13.22 17.52 5.11
N PRO A 352 -13.56 16.85 6.22
CA PRO A 352 -14.73 16.00 6.29
C PRO A 352 -16.00 16.86 6.25
N SER A 353 -16.88 16.57 5.28
CA SER A 353 -18.17 17.25 5.16
C SER A 353 -19.15 16.39 4.39
N LYS A 354 -20.38 16.88 4.24
CA LYS A 354 -21.38 16.27 3.36
C LYS A 354 -21.04 16.61 1.91
N ILE A 355 -20.97 15.59 1.06
CA ILE A 355 -20.85 15.76 -0.38
C ILE A 355 -22.20 16.21 -0.95
N THR A 356 -22.25 17.42 -1.50
CA THR A 356 -23.47 18.01 -2.07
C THR A 356 -23.65 17.69 -3.54
N ASN A 357 -22.52 17.53 -4.27
CA ASN A 357 -22.51 17.08 -5.65
C ASN A 357 -21.34 16.12 -5.86
N PHE A 358 -21.59 15.04 -6.61
CA PHE A 358 -20.59 13.99 -6.88
C PHE A 358 -20.73 13.49 -8.31
N HIS A 359 -19.88 14.00 -9.20
CA HIS A 359 -19.77 13.53 -10.57
C HIS A 359 -18.38 12.95 -10.81
N MET A 360 -18.33 11.70 -11.23
CA MET A 360 -17.09 11.00 -11.54
C MET A 360 -16.83 10.96 -13.03
N PRO A 361 -15.55 11.04 -13.45
CA PRO A 361 -15.16 11.04 -14.85
C PRO A 361 -15.47 9.70 -15.51
N GLY A 362 -15.73 9.75 -16.81
CA GLY A 362 -16.05 8.56 -17.60
C GLY A 362 -15.23 8.42 -18.86
N GLY A 363 -15.72 7.56 -19.75
CA GLY A 363 -15.14 7.30 -21.07
C GLY A 363 -14.07 6.20 -21.09
N LYS A 364 -13.59 5.89 -22.31
CA LYS A 364 -12.67 4.77 -22.53
C LYS A 364 -11.37 4.94 -21.75
N GLY A 365 -11.02 3.90 -20.97
CA GLY A 365 -9.78 3.84 -20.20
C GLY A 365 -9.78 4.71 -18.94
N VAL A 366 -10.96 5.02 -18.41
CA VAL A 366 -11.14 5.61 -17.08
C VAL A 366 -11.86 4.61 -16.20
N ARG A 367 -11.35 4.41 -14.99
CA ARG A 367 -11.93 3.62 -13.90
C ARG A 367 -11.97 4.49 -12.66
N VAL A 368 -13.04 4.38 -11.90
CA VAL A 368 -13.18 5.03 -10.59
C VAL A 368 -13.51 3.98 -9.55
N ASP A 369 -12.69 3.89 -8.50
CA ASP A 369 -12.96 3.08 -7.32
C ASP A 369 -13.30 4.03 -6.16
N SER A 370 -14.57 4.11 -5.81
CA SER A 370 -15.07 5.01 -4.76
C SER A 370 -16.27 4.40 -4.05
N HIS A 371 -16.42 4.73 -2.78
CA HIS A 371 -17.59 4.42 -1.97
C HIS A 371 -18.48 5.65 -1.71
N ALA A 372 -18.05 6.81 -2.18
CA ALA A 372 -18.75 8.07 -1.99
C ALA A 372 -19.84 8.29 -3.05
N TYR A 373 -20.82 9.14 -2.73
CA TYR A 373 -21.95 9.52 -3.59
C TYR A 373 -22.55 10.86 -3.12
N THR A 374 -23.38 11.47 -3.95
CA THR A 374 -24.10 12.70 -3.56
C THR A 374 -24.97 12.47 -2.32
N GLY A 375 -24.74 13.26 -1.28
CA GLY A 375 -25.41 13.13 0.03
C GLY A 375 -24.62 12.33 1.07
N TYR A 376 -23.51 11.68 0.67
CA TYR A 376 -22.63 10.97 1.61
C TYR A 376 -21.96 11.95 2.58
N VAL A 377 -21.93 11.61 3.87
CA VAL A 377 -21.21 12.36 4.90
C VAL A 377 -19.90 11.65 5.18
N ILE A 378 -18.79 12.34 4.93
CA ILE A 378 -17.45 11.80 5.17
C ILE A 378 -17.19 11.71 6.67
N PRO A 379 -17.00 10.51 7.24
CA PRO A 379 -16.79 10.37 8.68
C PRO A 379 -15.39 10.89 9.08
N THR A 380 -15.32 11.53 10.24
CA THR A 380 -14.08 12.08 10.82
C THR A 380 -13.20 11.02 11.51
N HIS A 381 -13.68 9.80 11.62
CA HIS A 381 -13.07 8.72 12.40
C HIS A 381 -12.09 7.86 11.61
N TYR A 382 -12.06 8.01 10.28
CA TYR A 382 -11.32 7.15 9.37
C TYR A 382 -10.46 7.96 8.42
N ASP A 383 -9.72 7.26 7.56
CA ASP A 383 -8.91 7.87 6.51
C ASP A 383 -9.74 8.82 5.62
N SER A 384 -9.09 9.87 5.14
CA SER A 384 -9.70 10.91 4.30
C SER A 384 -9.97 10.48 2.86
N MET A 385 -9.46 9.32 2.41
CA MET A 385 -9.60 8.86 1.04
C MET A 385 -11.06 8.49 0.72
N ILE A 386 -11.65 9.20 -0.23
CA ILE A 386 -13.03 8.99 -0.69
C ILE A 386 -13.11 8.24 -2.02
N GLY A 387 -12.00 8.06 -2.69
CA GLY A 387 -11.92 7.30 -3.93
C GLY A 387 -10.58 7.43 -4.62
N LYS A 388 -10.48 6.77 -5.77
CA LYS A 388 -9.31 6.78 -6.66
C LYS A 388 -9.79 6.94 -8.10
N ILE A 389 -9.08 7.76 -8.87
CA ILE A 389 -9.28 7.89 -10.31
C ILE A 389 -8.11 7.18 -10.98
N ILE A 390 -8.40 6.20 -11.80
CA ILE A 390 -7.43 5.37 -12.49
C ILE A 390 -7.64 5.55 -13.99
N VAL A 391 -6.57 5.80 -14.73
CA VAL A 391 -6.62 5.88 -16.18
C VAL A 391 -5.68 4.87 -16.80
N HIS A 392 -6.01 4.41 -18.03
CA HIS A 392 -5.17 3.53 -18.82
C HIS A 392 -5.13 3.99 -20.26
N ALA A 393 -3.92 4.10 -20.83
CA ALA A 393 -3.71 4.50 -22.21
C ALA A 393 -2.59 3.70 -22.90
N LYS A 394 -2.36 3.94 -24.20
CA LYS A 394 -1.34 3.23 -24.98
C LYS A 394 0.10 3.47 -24.48
N ASN A 395 0.36 4.63 -23.94
CA ASN A 395 1.66 5.06 -23.42
C ASN A 395 1.47 6.12 -22.30
N ARG A 396 2.56 6.47 -21.61
CA ARG A 396 2.57 7.39 -20.47
C ARG A 396 2.03 8.77 -20.82
N GLU A 397 2.47 9.39 -21.91
CA GLU A 397 2.00 10.71 -22.37
C GLU A 397 0.47 10.74 -22.51
N ARG A 398 -0.10 9.73 -23.18
CA ARG A 398 -1.55 9.63 -23.34
C ARG A 398 -2.28 9.30 -22.03
N ALA A 399 -1.62 8.63 -21.08
CA ALA A 399 -2.18 8.40 -19.76
C ALA A 399 -2.22 9.70 -18.96
N ILE A 400 -1.17 10.52 -18.99
CA ILE A 400 -1.15 11.86 -18.38
C ILE A 400 -2.27 12.74 -18.96
N ASN A 401 -2.36 12.87 -20.28
CA ASN A 401 -3.42 13.66 -20.93
C ASN A 401 -4.84 13.15 -20.55
N ARG A 402 -4.99 11.85 -20.40
CA ARG A 402 -6.27 11.24 -19.96
C ARG A 402 -6.56 11.53 -18.51
N MET A 403 -5.55 11.53 -17.65
CA MET A 403 -5.69 11.87 -16.23
C MET A 403 -6.04 13.35 -16.05
N GLN A 404 -5.39 14.26 -16.80
CA GLN A 404 -5.76 15.69 -16.81
C GLN A 404 -7.24 15.86 -17.12
N ARG A 405 -7.72 15.32 -18.24
CA ARG A 405 -9.14 15.38 -18.60
C ARG A 405 -10.04 14.75 -17.52
N ALA A 406 -9.65 13.60 -16.96
CA ALA A 406 -10.45 12.94 -15.94
C ALA A 406 -10.55 13.76 -14.65
N LEU A 407 -9.48 14.40 -14.23
CA LEU A 407 -9.46 15.30 -13.08
C LEU A 407 -10.28 16.59 -13.33
N GLU A 408 -10.23 17.16 -14.54
CA GLU A 408 -11.06 18.31 -14.93
C GLU A 408 -12.55 17.98 -14.95
N GLU A 409 -12.91 16.77 -15.40
CA GLU A 409 -14.30 16.32 -15.46
C GLU A 409 -14.88 15.95 -14.07
N THR A 410 -14.01 15.73 -13.07
CA THR A 410 -14.44 15.32 -11.72
C THR A 410 -15.02 16.50 -10.94
N ILE A 411 -16.25 16.38 -10.49
CA ILE A 411 -16.93 17.39 -9.66
C ILE A 411 -17.24 16.77 -8.29
N ILE A 412 -16.62 17.30 -7.24
CA ILE A 412 -16.94 16.95 -5.85
C ILE A 412 -17.11 18.26 -5.08
N GLU A 413 -18.34 18.54 -4.67
CA GLU A 413 -18.69 19.74 -3.91
C GLU A 413 -19.01 19.38 -2.47
N GLY A 414 -18.68 20.27 -1.56
CA GLY A 414 -18.76 20.13 -0.12
C GLY A 414 -17.38 20.06 0.51
N PRO A 415 -16.66 18.92 0.44
CA PRO A 415 -15.29 18.84 0.94
C PRO A 415 -14.30 19.54 0.00
N LYS A 416 -13.19 20.04 0.57
CA LYS A 416 -11.96 20.24 -0.18
C LYS A 416 -11.35 18.89 -0.52
N THR A 417 -10.69 18.77 -1.68
CA THR A 417 -10.08 17.51 -2.13
C THR A 417 -8.68 17.72 -2.71
N THR A 418 -7.95 16.62 -2.87
CA THR A 418 -6.63 16.62 -3.51
C THR A 418 -6.68 16.79 -5.04
N ILE A 419 -7.85 16.85 -5.68
CA ILE A 419 -7.99 16.96 -7.13
C ILE A 419 -7.24 18.15 -7.72
N PRO A 420 -7.36 19.41 -7.24
CA PRO A 420 -6.62 20.54 -7.80
C PRO A 420 -5.09 20.36 -7.69
N TYR A 421 -4.64 19.69 -6.63
CA TYR A 421 -3.22 19.38 -6.45
C TYR A 421 -2.71 18.40 -7.50
N HIS A 422 -3.49 17.34 -7.77
CA HIS A 422 -3.17 16.38 -8.84
C HIS A 422 -3.15 17.01 -10.23
N GLN A 423 -4.07 17.94 -10.52
CA GLN A 423 -4.08 18.69 -11.79
C GLN A 423 -2.74 19.42 -12.00
N LYS A 424 -2.25 20.11 -10.97
CA LYS A 424 -0.96 20.81 -11.05
C LYS A 424 0.24 19.88 -11.19
N ILE A 425 0.19 18.68 -10.57
CA ILE A 425 1.25 17.67 -10.78
C ILE A 425 1.23 17.15 -12.21
N MET A 426 0.07 16.91 -12.81
CA MET A 426 -0.04 16.44 -14.20
C MET A 426 0.47 17.47 -15.23
N GLU A 427 0.56 18.74 -14.85
CA GLU A 427 1.13 19.84 -15.68
C GLU A 427 2.63 20.03 -15.45
N ASN A 428 3.20 19.44 -14.39
CA ASN A 428 4.59 19.65 -14.00
C ASN A 428 5.57 19.00 -14.99
N ALA A 429 6.58 19.73 -15.44
CA ALA A 429 7.55 19.28 -16.44
C ALA A 429 8.38 18.06 -15.97
N ASP A 430 8.77 18.00 -14.70
CA ASP A 430 9.55 16.90 -14.15
C ASP A 430 8.68 15.64 -14.04
N PHE A 431 7.43 15.77 -13.61
CA PHE A 431 6.48 14.66 -13.64
C PHE A 431 6.26 14.16 -15.08
N ILE A 432 5.97 15.06 -16.03
CA ILE A 432 5.74 14.71 -17.44
C ILE A 432 6.96 14.01 -18.05
N SER A 433 8.18 14.51 -17.78
CA SER A 433 9.41 13.90 -18.29
C SER A 433 9.81 12.60 -17.57
N GLY A 434 9.15 12.26 -16.45
CA GLY A 434 9.50 11.11 -15.63
C GLY A 434 10.73 11.30 -14.75
N LYS A 435 11.16 12.53 -14.52
CA LYS A 435 12.31 12.90 -13.68
C LYS A 435 11.83 13.32 -12.29
N PHE A 436 11.57 12.36 -11.45
CA PHE A 436 11.13 12.57 -10.07
C PHE A 436 11.61 11.42 -9.18
N ASP A 437 11.61 11.64 -7.90
CA ASP A 437 11.96 10.71 -6.82
C ASP A 437 10.99 10.87 -5.64
N THR A 438 11.28 10.25 -4.49
CA THR A 438 10.43 10.35 -3.29
C THR A 438 10.43 11.74 -2.65
N GLY A 439 11.39 12.60 -2.97
CA GLY A 439 11.47 14.01 -2.53
C GLY A 439 10.73 14.99 -3.45
N PHE A 440 10.12 14.52 -4.55
CA PHE A 440 9.48 15.40 -5.55
C PHE A 440 8.51 16.41 -4.93
N LEU A 441 7.66 15.99 -4.02
CA LEU A 441 6.64 16.87 -3.42
C LEU A 441 7.21 17.87 -2.40
N GLU A 442 8.40 17.64 -1.87
CA GLU A 442 9.09 18.61 -0.98
C GLU A 442 9.51 19.87 -1.77
N ASN A 443 9.83 19.69 -3.05
CA ASN A 443 10.24 20.74 -3.94
C ASN A 443 9.09 21.25 -4.83
N PHE A 444 7.91 20.66 -4.75
CA PHE A 444 6.74 21.00 -5.56
C PHE A 444 6.02 22.24 -5.00
N ASN A 445 6.19 23.37 -5.66
CA ASN A 445 5.56 24.64 -5.26
C ASN A 445 4.10 24.69 -5.74
N TYR A 446 3.20 24.18 -4.93
CA TYR A 446 1.76 24.24 -5.20
C TYR A 446 1.24 25.67 -4.96
N LYS A 447 0.66 26.25 -6.00
CA LYS A 447 -0.09 27.52 -5.91
C LYS A 447 -1.55 27.22 -6.23
N PRO A 448 -2.46 27.36 -5.26
CA PRO A 448 -3.90 27.27 -5.51
C PRO A 448 -4.32 28.42 -6.43
N GLU A 449 -5.30 28.14 -7.28
CA GLU A 449 -5.97 29.17 -8.11
C GLU A 449 -6.96 29.98 -7.29
#